data_f8d8b7337d6be71bbe6f3589e5b72ce6
#
_entry.id   f8d8b7337d6be71bbe6f3589e5b72ce6
#
_cell.length_a   1.000
_cell.length_b   1.000
_cell.length_c   1.000
_cell.angle_alpha   90.00
_cell.angle_beta   90.00
_cell.angle_gamma   90.00
#
_symmetry.space_group_name_H-M   'P 1'
#
loop_
_entity.id
_entity.type
_entity.pdbx_description
1 polymer ?
#
loop_
_entity_poly.entity_id
_entity_poly.type
_entity_poly.pdbx_seq_one_letter_code
_entity_poly.pdbx_strand_id
1 'polypeptide(L)'
;ANPSVCVDPLFYQVSAEQKTCRPKDVPMGGGQGGPVGVTYVGVDMVGSRAIFEINVKNLNTGRVLSPFANINNCGQASIEYQDLDRVQYNVEMTGGGKVNCKPQDGFVRLSNGQGKIICTFDIPGSSAFETPLLIDLDYAYMDSIQKSVRIVKTPQ
;
A
#
# COMPACT_ATOMS: atom_id res chain seq x y z
N ALA A 1 -5.82 2.52 3.27
CA ALA A 1 -6.42 1.19 3.44
C ALA A 1 -6.29 0.75 4.90
N ASN A 2 -7.30 0.08 5.40
CA ASN A 2 -7.31 -0.42 6.78
C ASN A 2 -7.98 -1.80 6.87
N PRO A 3 -7.38 -2.82 6.23
CA PRO A 3 -7.91 -4.18 6.35
C PRO A 3 -7.84 -4.68 7.78
N SER A 4 -8.80 -5.53 8.16
CA SER A 4 -8.76 -6.24 9.42
C SER A 4 -7.90 -7.49 9.27
N VAL A 5 -6.89 -7.62 10.10
CA VAL A 5 -5.98 -8.76 10.09
C VAL A 5 -6.03 -9.50 11.42
N CYS A 6 -5.84 -10.81 11.38
CA CYS A 6 -5.70 -11.65 12.57
C CYS A 6 -4.24 -11.94 12.82
N VAL A 7 -3.81 -11.72 14.06
CA VAL A 7 -2.48 -12.09 14.53
C VAL A 7 -2.58 -13.06 15.68
N ASP A 8 -1.69 -14.05 15.71
CA ASP A 8 -1.72 -15.12 16.69
C ASP A 8 -0.29 -15.52 17.08
N PRO A 9 0.22 -15.02 18.22
CA PRO A 9 1.58 -15.33 18.67
C PRO A 9 1.84 -16.80 18.93
N LEU A 10 0.79 -17.60 19.12
CA LEU A 10 0.89 -19.04 19.39
C LEU A 10 0.31 -19.88 18.24
N PHE A 11 0.30 -19.37 17.01
CA PHE A 11 -0.34 -20.03 15.87
C PHE A 11 0.09 -21.48 15.67
N TYR A 12 1.37 -21.76 15.85
CA TYR A 12 1.92 -23.11 15.67
C TYR A 12 2.00 -23.93 16.96
N GLN A 13 1.58 -23.38 18.11
CA GLN A 13 1.74 -24.01 19.42
C GLN A 13 0.43 -24.44 20.06
N VAL A 14 -0.70 -23.86 19.67
CA VAL A 14 -2.01 -24.06 20.30
C VAL A 14 -3.05 -24.42 19.24
N SER A 15 -3.99 -25.30 19.62
CA SER A 15 -5.06 -25.73 18.74
C SER A 15 -5.93 -24.55 18.25
N ALA A 16 -6.29 -24.57 16.98
CA ALA A 16 -7.10 -23.56 16.35
C ALA A 16 -8.53 -23.44 16.91
N GLU A 17 -9.03 -24.49 17.56
CA GLU A 17 -10.41 -24.56 18.08
C GLU A 17 -10.69 -23.59 19.23
N GLN A 18 -9.64 -23.11 19.90
CA GLN A 18 -9.78 -22.22 21.06
C GLN A 18 -9.43 -20.75 20.75
N LYS A 19 -9.28 -20.40 19.47
CA LYS A 19 -8.82 -19.08 19.06
C LYS A 19 -9.97 -18.25 18.52
N THR A 20 -9.95 -16.94 18.80
CA THR A 20 -10.98 -15.99 18.32
C THR A 20 -10.90 -15.77 16.82
N CYS A 21 -9.71 -15.90 16.24
CA CYS A 21 -9.50 -15.79 14.80
C CYS A 21 -8.30 -16.62 14.38
N ARG A 22 -8.11 -16.74 13.08
CA ARG A 22 -6.97 -17.43 12.47
C ARG A 22 -6.25 -16.53 11.48
N PRO A 23 -4.91 -16.42 11.53
CA PRO A 23 -4.16 -15.66 10.53
C PRO A 23 -4.46 -16.18 9.12
N LYS A 24 -4.82 -15.26 8.23
CA LYS A 24 -5.10 -15.55 6.83
C LYS A 24 -4.82 -14.33 5.98
N ASP A 25 -4.54 -14.57 4.72
CA ASP A 25 -4.36 -13.51 3.75
C ASP A 25 -5.66 -12.75 3.51
N VAL A 26 -5.54 -11.44 3.27
CA VAL A 26 -6.68 -10.56 3.07
C VAL A 26 -6.62 -9.98 1.66
N PRO A 27 -7.44 -10.48 0.72
CA PRO A 27 -7.59 -9.83 -0.57
C PRO A 27 -8.34 -8.51 -0.41
N MET A 28 -7.88 -7.47 -1.08
CA MET A 28 -8.51 -6.16 -1.07
C MET A 28 -9.14 -5.93 -2.44
N GLY A 29 -10.42 -5.61 -2.44
CA GLY A 29 -11.08 -5.11 -3.64
C GLY A 29 -10.51 -3.75 -4.04
N GLY A 30 -10.54 -3.39 -5.30
CA GLY A 30 -10.22 -2.04 -5.75
C GLY A 30 -11.17 -1.02 -5.13
N GLY A 31 -10.90 0.27 -5.31
CA GLY A 31 -11.83 1.30 -4.88
C GLY A 31 -11.59 1.86 -3.48
N GLN A 32 -10.34 2.07 -3.11
CA GLN A 32 -9.98 2.73 -1.86
C GLN A 32 -9.96 4.26 -1.98
N GLY A 33 -10.58 4.80 -3.02
CA GLY A 33 -10.76 6.23 -3.23
C GLY A 33 -9.66 6.92 -4.03
N GLY A 34 -8.59 6.23 -4.38
CA GLY A 34 -7.48 6.80 -5.16
C GLY A 34 -7.00 5.86 -6.26
N PRO A 35 -6.15 6.37 -7.17
CA PRO A 35 -5.61 5.57 -8.26
C PRO A 35 -4.59 4.52 -7.82
N VAL A 36 -3.99 4.70 -6.66
CA VAL A 36 -3.07 3.71 -6.09
C VAL A 36 -3.74 3.06 -4.89
N GLY A 37 -3.72 1.76 -4.83
CA GLY A 37 -4.37 1.02 -3.76
C GLY A 37 -3.61 -0.22 -3.34
N VAL A 38 -4.02 -0.76 -2.20
CA VAL A 38 -3.56 -2.04 -1.69
C VAL A 38 -4.47 -3.13 -2.27
N THR A 39 -3.89 -4.10 -2.95
CA THR A 39 -4.66 -5.17 -3.60
C THR A 39 -4.69 -6.46 -2.80
N TYR A 40 -3.75 -6.62 -1.89
CA TYR A 40 -3.60 -7.86 -1.15
C TYR A 40 -2.70 -7.65 0.06
N VAL A 41 -3.04 -8.27 1.17
CA VAL A 41 -2.20 -8.33 2.36
C VAL A 41 -1.99 -9.79 2.73
N GLY A 42 -0.77 -10.27 2.56
CA GLY A 42 -0.36 -11.58 3.05
C GLY A 42 -0.07 -11.49 4.54
N VAL A 43 -0.56 -12.46 5.31
CA VAL A 43 -0.38 -12.50 6.76
C VAL A 43 0.32 -13.81 7.13
N ASP A 44 1.46 -13.71 7.80
CA ASP A 44 2.19 -14.85 8.29
C ASP A 44 2.68 -14.62 9.74
N MET A 45 2.82 -15.69 10.48
CA MET A 45 3.33 -15.67 11.86
C MET A 45 4.60 -16.48 11.95
N VAL A 46 5.63 -15.85 12.50
CA VAL A 46 6.90 -16.52 12.85
C VAL A 46 7.13 -16.33 14.34
N GLY A 47 6.74 -17.31 15.13
CA GLY A 47 6.71 -17.18 16.59
C GLY A 47 5.74 -16.08 17.01
N SER A 48 6.18 -15.15 17.83
CA SER A 48 5.40 -13.99 18.27
C SER A 48 5.49 -12.81 17.32
N ARG A 49 6.00 -13.01 16.11
CA ARG A 49 6.24 -11.95 15.14
C ARG A 49 5.27 -12.10 13.97
N ALA A 50 4.51 -11.05 13.68
CA ALA A 50 3.63 -11.01 12.52
C ALA A 50 4.37 -10.38 11.34
N ILE A 51 4.25 -11.01 10.18
CA ILE A 51 4.84 -10.54 8.93
C ILE A 51 3.70 -10.26 7.96
N PHE A 52 3.63 -9.02 7.47
CA PHE A 52 2.64 -8.60 6.49
C PHE A 52 3.32 -8.28 5.18
N GLU A 53 2.83 -8.91 4.12
CA GLU A 53 3.23 -8.63 2.75
C GLU A 53 2.13 -7.80 2.09
N ILE A 54 2.40 -6.52 1.87
CA ILE A 54 1.40 -5.57 1.37
C ILE A 54 1.69 -5.29 -0.09
N ASN A 55 0.77 -5.67 -0.96
CA ASN A 55 0.88 -5.42 -2.39
C ASN A 55 0.20 -4.11 -2.76
N VAL A 56 0.95 -3.20 -3.35
CA VAL A 56 0.51 -1.87 -3.78
C VAL A 56 0.48 -1.84 -5.30
N LYS A 57 -0.59 -1.31 -5.87
CA LYS A 57 -0.76 -1.27 -7.33
C LYS A 57 -1.34 0.07 -7.78
N ASN A 58 -0.82 0.56 -8.90
CA ASN A 58 -1.46 1.62 -9.66
C ASN A 58 -2.64 1.01 -10.43
N LEU A 59 -3.85 1.38 -10.03
CA LEU A 59 -5.09 0.82 -10.55
C LEU A 59 -5.60 1.54 -11.81
N ASN A 60 -4.99 2.66 -12.14
CA ASN A 60 -5.39 3.48 -13.28
C ASN A 60 -4.24 3.63 -14.29
N THR A 61 -4.46 4.42 -15.33
CA THR A 61 -3.54 4.56 -16.46
C THR A 61 -2.53 5.71 -16.33
N GLY A 62 -2.71 6.57 -15.34
CA GLY A 62 -1.83 7.73 -15.14
C GLY A 62 -0.49 7.37 -14.52
N ARG A 63 0.31 8.39 -14.29
CA ARG A 63 1.66 8.25 -13.74
C ARG A 63 1.68 8.57 -12.25
N VAL A 64 2.23 7.65 -11.48
CA VAL A 64 2.45 7.83 -10.04
C VAL A 64 3.80 8.50 -9.82
N LEU A 65 3.82 9.50 -8.95
CA LEU A 65 5.01 10.27 -8.62
C LEU A 65 5.17 10.33 -7.10
N SER A 66 6.40 10.56 -6.65
CA SER A 66 6.66 10.88 -5.25
C SER A 66 5.81 12.07 -4.80
N PRO A 67 5.32 12.10 -3.54
CA PRO A 67 4.60 13.27 -3.04
C PRO A 67 5.48 14.53 -3.01
N PHE A 68 6.80 14.38 -3.10
CA PHE A 68 7.76 15.49 -3.12
C PHE A 68 8.18 15.88 -4.54
N ALA A 69 7.61 15.26 -5.58
CA ALA A 69 7.91 15.60 -6.95
C ALA A 69 7.47 17.04 -7.28
N ASN A 70 8.27 17.71 -8.11
CA ASN A 70 7.91 19.06 -8.60
C ASN A 70 6.85 18.94 -9.69
N ILE A 71 5.60 19.22 -9.34
CA ILE A 71 4.45 19.14 -10.23
C ILE A 71 4.01 20.51 -10.76
N ASN A 72 4.77 21.57 -10.54
CA ASN A 72 4.41 22.93 -10.96
C ASN A 72 4.39 23.09 -12.50
N ASN A 73 5.11 22.23 -13.20
CA ASN A 73 5.10 22.18 -14.66
C ASN A 73 4.53 20.84 -15.12
N CYS A 74 3.39 20.87 -15.78
CA CYS A 74 2.73 19.68 -16.33
C CYS A 74 3.48 19.08 -17.52
N GLY A 75 4.75 18.73 -17.34
CA GLY A 75 5.55 18.08 -18.39
C GLY A 75 6.52 17.08 -17.81
N GLN A 76 6.64 15.92 -18.45
CA GLN A 76 7.53 14.87 -17.99
C GLN A 76 9.01 15.28 -17.95
N ALA A 77 9.40 16.29 -18.72
CA ALA A 77 10.76 16.77 -18.80
C ALA A 77 11.27 17.42 -17.51
N SER A 78 10.39 17.81 -16.60
CA SER A 78 10.75 18.45 -15.33
C SER A 78 10.71 17.48 -14.15
N ILE A 79 10.38 16.21 -14.36
CA ILE A 79 10.25 15.21 -13.30
C ILE A 79 11.51 14.34 -13.29
N GLU A 80 12.18 14.29 -12.16
CA GLU A 80 13.38 13.49 -12.00
C GLU A 80 13.03 12.01 -11.92
N TYR A 81 13.91 11.15 -12.44
CA TYR A 81 13.72 9.70 -12.44
C TYR A 81 13.45 9.15 -11.03
N GLN A 82 14.13 9.70 -10.02
CA GLN A 82 13.96 9.25 -8.63
C GLN A 82 12.54 9.48 -8.09
N ASP A 83 11.78 10.39 -8.67
CA ASP A 83 10.41 10.69 -8.26
C ASP A 83 9.36 9.88 -9.01
N LEU A 84 9.76 9.16 -10.06
CA LEU A 84 8.83 8.35 -10.86
C LEU A 84 8.46 7.06 -10.13
N ASP A 85 7.17 6.71 -10.18
CA ASP A 85 6.64 5.46 -9.66
C ASP A 85 6.97 5.23 -8.18
N ARG A 86 7.01 6.28 -7.40
CA ARG A 86 7.42 6.24 -6.01
C ARG A 86 6.28 6.65 -5.09
N VAL A 87 5.96 5.80 -4.13
CA VAL A 87 4.89 6.00 -3.17
C VAL A 87 5.49 6.02 -1.77
N GLN A 88 5.18 7.07 -1.01
CA GLN A 88 5.52 7.11 0.40
C GLN A 88 4.48 6.31 1.18
N TYR A 89 4.91 5.49 2.12
CA TYR A 89 3.99 4.68 2.90
C TYR A 89 4.22 4.83 4.39
N ASN A 90 3.17 4.61 5.16
CA ASN A 90 3.22 4.42 6.61
C ASN A 90 2.30 3.26 6.98
N VAL A 91 2.78 2.35 7.83
CA VAL A 91 2.00 1.19 8.27
C VAL A 91 2.00 1.15 9.79
N GLU A 92 0.81 1.08 10.36
CA GLU A 92 0.58 1.00 11.79
C GLU A 92 -0.42 -0.10 12.11
N MET A 93 -0.28 -0.69 13.29
CA MET A 93 -1.20 -1.70 13.79
C MET A 93 -1.48 -1.45 15.27
N THR A 94 -2.75 -1.39 15.63
CA THR A 94 -3.17 -1.26 17.03
C THR A 94 -2.83 -2.56 17.77
N GLY A 95 -2.20 -2.44 18.92
CA GLY A 95 -1.80 -3.60 19.72
C GLY A 95 -0.52 -4.28 19.24
N GLY A 96 0.10 -3.79 18.17
CA GLY A 96 1.41 -4.23 17.74
C GLY A 96 2.52 -3.55 18.55
N GLY A 97 3.64 -4.24 18.74
CA GLY A 97 4.84 -3.69 19.31
C GLY A 97 5.69 -2.96 18.27
N LYS A 98 7.00 -3.13 18.36
CA LYS A 98 7.94 -2.49 17.44
C LYS A 98 7.69 -2.93 15.99
N VAL A 99 7.61 -1.96 15.08
CA VAL A 99 7.43 -2.20 13.65
C VAL A 99 8.76 -2.02 12.90
N ASN A 100 8.96 -2.87 11.93
CA ASN A 100 10.07 -2.76 10.98
C ASN A 100 9.53 -3.07 9.57
N CYS A 101 9.52 -2.06 8.70
CA CYS A 101 9.06 -2.21 7.33
C CYS A 101 10.21 -2.05 6.34
N LYS A 102 10.06 -2.72 5.21
CA LYS A 102 10.98 -2.59 4.06
C LYS A 102 10.15 -2.26 2.81
N PRO A 103 10.62 -1.33 1.97
CA PRO A 103 11.87 -0.56 2.04
C PRO A 103 11.97 0.35 3.27
N GLN A 104 13.13 0.40 3.91
CA GLN A 104 13.33 1.11 5.19
C GLN A 104 13.20 2.63 5.09
N ASP A 105 13.39 3.18 3.91
CA ASP A 105 13.29 4.63 3.69
C ASP A 105 11.84 5.16 3.69
N GLY A 106 10.86 4.27 3.81
CA GLY A 106 9.44 4.65 3.82
C GLY A 106 8.85 4.89 2.44
N PHE A 107 9.55 4.49 1.39
CA PHE A 107 9.07 4.62 0.01
C PHE A 107 9.09 3.27 -0.70
N VAL A 108 8.04 2.99 -1.44
CA VAL A 108 7.99 1.83 -2.32
C VAL A 108 7.98 2.31 -3.77
N ARG A 109 8.81 1.68 -4.60
CA ARG A 109 8.83 1.95 -6.03
C ARG A 109 7.97 0.93 -6.77
N LEU A 110 7.09 1.43 -7.62
CA LEU A 110 6.26 0.57 -8.45
C LEU A 110 7.01 0.17 -9.72
N SER A 111 7.13 -1.12 -9.95
CA SER A 111 7.68 -1.68 -11.18
C SER A 111 6.53 -2.31 -11.95
N ASN A 112 6.31 -1.91 -13.19
CA ASN A 112 5.12 -2.29 -13.96
C ASN A 112 3.80 -2.00 -13.21
N GLY A 113 3.76 -0.89 -12.47
CA GLY A 113 2.60 -0.48 -11.70
C GLY A 113 2.37 -1.23 -10.40
N GLN A 114 3.30 -2.06 -9.96
CA GLN A 114 3.16 -2.87 -8.75
C GLN A 114 4.38 -2.75 -7.84
N GLY A 115 4.14 -2.78 -6.54
CA GLY A 115 5.18 -2.78 -5.54
C GLY A 115 4.78 -3.56 -4.30
N LYS A 116 5.74 -3.83 -3.44
CA LYS A 116 5.55 -4.66 -2.26
C LYS A 116 6.20 -4.01 -1.06
N ILE A 117 5.45 -3.97 0.05
CA ILE A 117 5.94 -3.53 1.35
C ILE A 117 5.88 -4.73 2.27
N ILE A 118 6.97 -5.00 3.00
CA ILE A 118 7.00 -6.08 3.98
C ILE A 118 7.22 -5.46 5.35
N CYS A 119 6.25 -5.66 6.24
CA CYS A 119 6.28 -5.15 7.61
C CYS A 119 6.30 -6.29 8.61
N THR A 120 7.13 -6.15 9.63
CA THR A 120 7.25 -7.10 10.73
C THR A 120 6.90 -6.40 12.02
N PHE A 121 5.98 -6.98 12.79
CA PHE A 121 5.54 -6.47 14.08
C PHE A 121 5.80 -7.50 15.16
N ASP A 122 6.35 -7.07 16.28
CA ASP A 122 6.38 -7.90 17.49
C ASP A 122 5.00 -7.84 18.14
N ILE A 123 4.41 -9.00 18.40
CA ILE A 123 3.07 -9.11 18.96
C ILE A 123 3.19 -9.45 20.44
N PRO A 124 2.80 -8.55 21.35
CA PRO A 124 2.81 -8.85 22.78
C PRO A 124 1.65 -9.78 23.14
N GLY A 125 1.85 -10.57 24.19
CA GLY A 125 0.83 -11.47 24.69
C GLY A 125 0.85 -12.82 24.01
N SER A 126 -0.21 -13.60 24.26
CA SER A 126 -0.32 -14.99 23.80
C SER A 126 -1.64 -15.29 23.12
N SER A 127 -2.58 -14.36 23.08
CA SER A 127 -3.91 -14.56 22.51
C SER A 127 -3.99 -14.07 21.07
N ALA A 128 -4.71 -14.82 20.24
CA ALA A 128 -5.06 -14.36 18.90
C ALA A 128 -6.04 -13.18 18.99
N PHE A 129 -5.87 -12.18 18.12
CA PHE A 129 -6.80 -11.06 18.04
C PHE A 129 -6.86 -10.50 16.62
N GLU A 130 -8.00 -9.89 16.31
CA GLU A 130 -8.17 -9.13 15.08
C GLU A 130 -7.95 -7.65 15.33
N THR A 131 -7.28 -7.00 14.41
CA THR A 131 -7.00 -5.57 14.49
C THR A 131 -6.92 -4.96 13.09
N PRO A 132 -7.29 -3.70 12.91
CA PRO A 132 -7.05 -3.03 11.64
C PRO A 132 -5.55 -2.79 11.45
N LEU A 133 -5.09 -3.07 10.25
CA LEU A 133 -3.76 -2.68 9.77
C LEU A 133 -3.92 -1.38 9.00
N LEU A 134 -3.39 -0.29 9.54
CA LEU A 134 -3.52 1.03 8.94
C LEU A 134 -2.39 1.26 7.95
N ILE A 135 -2.74 1.37 6.69
CA ILE A 135 -1.78 1.55 5.59
C ILE A 135 -2.10 2.88 4.90
N ASP A 136 -1.21 3.84 5.07
CA ASP A 136 -1.31 5.15 4.43
C ASP A 136 -0.34 5.22 3.26
N LEU A 137 -0.84 5.64 2.11
CA LEU A 137 -0.07 5.81 0.88
C LEU A 137 -0.16 7.28 0.46
N ASP A 138 1.00 7.94 0.36
CA ASP A 138 1.12 9.31 -0.10
C ASP A 138 1.87 9.36 -1.42
N TYR A 139 1.28 10.00 -2.41
CA TYR A 139 1.85 10.11 -3.76
C TYR A 139 1.23 11.30 -4.50
N ALA A 140 1.90 11.74 -5.55
CA ALA A 140 1.31 12.59 -6.56
C ALA A 140 0.90 11.75 -7.76
N TYR A 141 -0.08 12.23 -8.50
CA TYR A 141 -0.61 11.49 -9.65
C TYR A 141 -0.81 12.44 -10.83
N MET A 142 -0.36 12.00 -11.98
CA MET A 142 -0.46 12.78 -13.21
C MET A 142 -1.15 11.93 -14.26
N ASP A 143 -2.21 12.48 -14.83
CA ASP A 143 -2.93 11.85 -15.92
C ASP A 143 -3.04 12.83 -17.09
N SER A 144 -3.26 12.32 -18.29
CA SER A 144 -3.43 13.12 -19.46
C SER A 144 -4.76 12.81 -20.11
N ILE A 145 -5.46 13.87 -20.51
CA ILE A 145 -6.72 13.77 -21.23
C ILE A 145 -6.48 14.31 -22.65
N GLN A 146 -6.77 13.47 -23.63
CA GLN A 146 -6.79 13.92 -25.03
C GLN A 146 -8.19 14.37 -25.39
N LYS A 147 -8.30 15.60 -25.83
CA LYS A 147 -9.56 16.16 -26.29
C LYS A 147 -9.38 16.73 -27.68
N SER A 148 -10.16 16.21 -28.62
CA SER A 148 -10.19 16.77 -29.98
C SER A 148 -10.90 18.11 -29.98
N VAL A 149 -10.21 19.16 -30.46
CA VAL A 149 -10.77 20.49 -30.61
C VAL A 149 -10.93 20.74 -32.10
N ARG A 150 -12.17 20.98 -32.50
CA ARG A 150 -12.46 21.36 -33.88
C ARG A 150 -12.37 22.87 -34.03
N ILE A 151 -11.44 23.31 -34.84
CA ILE A 151 -11.32 24.74 -35.18
C ILE A 151 -12.16 25.03 -36.43
N VAL A 152 -13.16 25.87 -36.30
CA VAL A 152 -14.00 26.26 -37.40
C VAL A 152 -13.55 27.67 -37.87
N LYS A 153 -13.14 27.76 -39.13
CA LYS A 153 -12.78 29.04 -39.73
C LYS A 153 -14.04 29.78 -40.10
N THR A 154 -14.23 30.97 -39.51
CA THR A 154 -15.38 31.81 -39.81
C THR A 154 -15.17 32.45 -41.18
N PRO A 155 -16.12 32.30 -42.10
CA PRO A 155 -16.03 32.99 -43.40
C PRO A 155 -16.12 34.52 -43.21
N GLN A 156 -15.30 35.24 -43.92
CA GLN A 156 -15.35 36.70 -43.92
C GLN A 156 -16.39 37.22 -44.90
#